data_25c350a6d21c9fc939c5f0ef532ca881
#
_entry.id   25c350a6d21c9fc939c5f0ef532ca881
#
_cell.length_a   1.000
_cell.length_b   1.000
_cell.length_c   1.000
_cell.angle_alpha   90.00
_cell.angle_beta   90.00
_cell.angle_gamma   90.00
#
_symmetry.space_group_name_H-M   'P 1'
#
loop_
_entity.id
_entity.type
_entity.pdbx_description
1 polymer ?
#
loop_
_entity_poly.entity_id
_entity_poly.type
_entity_poly.pdbx_seq_one_letter_code
_entity_poly.pdbx_strand_id
1 'polypeptide(L)'
;VGLMYVLGAVAVGLIVPQEVLSGNFSNGIFDVFQILAAHFGIPNGVIVRLVGVILLLGNLGSLALWTAAPVKVFFSEIPEGVFGKWLVKTNEEGNPTNALFVQGIVVTVLLVIPALGIGNMDSFLEMLINMTAATSLLPVLFLIAAYIGLRWKKDDMKRDFRFGNRGFGIFVGIFLMIVFLFVFFMSTVPEPTLIKQAINGTLPEGVANPIGTLVYNVLGVVIFVGIAWICWARYERKNKEVGNK
;
A
#
# COMPACT_ATOMS: atom_id res chain seq x y z
N VAL A 1 17.38 1.86 -5.04
CA VAL A 1 16.36 0.95 -4.49
C VAL A 1 16.04 -0.15 -5.51
N GLY A 2 15.56 0.16 -6.75
CA GLY A 2 15.19 -0.83 -7.75
C GLY A 2 16.30 -1.83 -8.10
N LEU A 3 17.53 -1.35 -8.26
CA LEU A 3 18.68 -2.20 -8.53
C LEU A 3 18.94 -3.22 -7.40
N MET A 4 18.77 -2.81 -6.16
CA MET A 4 18.93 -3.72 -4.99
C MET A 4 17.86 -4.81 -4.99
N TYR A 5 16.62 -4.49 -5.33
CA TYR A 5 15.56 -5.50 -5.44
C TYR A 5 15.84 -6.49 -6.58
N VAL A 6 16.26 -6.00 -7.75
CA VAL A 6 16.59 -6.89 -8.89
C VAL A 6 17.77 -7.80 -8.55
N LEU A 7 18.85 -7.24 -8.01
CA LEU A 7 20.03 -8.02 -7.64
C LEU A 7 19.70 -9.04 -6.53
N GLY A 8 18.91 -8.64 -5.52
CA GLY A 8 18.45 -9.52 -4.47
C GLY A 8 17.59 -10.67 -5.00
N ALA A 9 16.64 -10.39 -5.87
CA ALA A 9 15.78 -11.40 -6.49
C ALA A 9 16.59 -12.39 -7.35
N VAL A 10 17.53 -11.89 -8.15
CA VAL A 10 18.41 -12.74 -8.96
C VAL A 10 19.30 -13.62 -8.07
N ALA A 11 19.89 -13.04 -7.03
CA ALA A 11 20.76 -13.78 -6.10
C ALA A 11 19.99 -14.92 -5.40
N VAL A 12 18.78 -14.64 -4.93
CA VAL A 12 17.90 -15.64 -4.31
C VAL A 12 17.50 -16.71 -5.33
N GLY A 13 17.09 -16.32 -6.54
CA GLY A 13 16.69 -17.25 -7.59
C GLY A 13 17.82 -18.17 -8.10
N LEU A 14 19.09 -17.75 -7.96
CA LEU A 14 20.26 -18.57 -8.30
C LEU A 14 20.61 -19.62 -7.24
N ILE A 15 20.30 -19.33 -5.98
CA ILE A 15 20.75 -20.15 -4.84
C ILE A 15 19.63 -21.07 -4.34
N VAL A 16 18.39 -20.63 -4.41
CA VAL A 16 17.25 -21.31 -3.79
C VAL A 16 16.43 -22.06 -4.86
N PRO A 17 16.16 -23.35 -4.64
CA PRO A 17 15.32 -24.14 -5.55
C PRO A 17 13.91 -23.52 -5.67
N GLN A 18 13.36 -23.54 -6.87
CA GLN A 18 12.07 -22.95 -7.18
C GLN A 18 10.90 -23.55 -6.36
N GLU A 19 11.02 -24.86 -6.01
CA GLU A 19 10.04 -25.56 -5.17
C GLU A 19 9.95 -24.96 -3.76
N VAL A 20 11.06 -24.49 -3.19
CA VAL A 20 11.09 -23.84 -1.88
C VAL A 20 10.49 -22.44 -1.95
N LEU A 21 10.76 -21.69 -3.03
CA LEU A 21 10.24 -20.35 -3.22
C LEU A 21 8.72 -20.32 -3.46
N SER A 22 8.17 -21.35 -4.11
CA SER A 22 6.75 -21.44 -4.41
C SER A 22 5.89 -22.02 -3.28
N GLY A 23 6.50 -22.76 -2.34
CA GLY A 23 5.79 -23.52 -1.33
C GLY A 23 5.43 -22.78 -0.04
N ASN A 24 6.14 -21.70 0.32
CA ASN A 24 5.98 -21.07 1.62
C ASN A 24 6.26 -19.56 1.59
N PHE A 25 5.26 -18.77 1.25
CA PHE A 25 5.39 -17.32 1.24
C PHE A 25 5.75 -16.73 2.63
N SER A 26 5.17 -17.27 3.70
CA SER A 26 5.39 -16.78 5.06
C SER A 26 6.75 -17.14 5.64
N ASN A 27 7.30 -18.30 5.30
CA ASN A 27 8.56 -18.81 5.85
C ASN A 27 9.73 -18.74 4.86
N GLY A 28 9.50 -18.38 3.62
CA GLY A 28 10.49 -18.41 2.54
C GLY A 28 11.78 -17.67 2.86
N ILE A 29 11.70 -16.58 3.62
CA ILE A 29 12.90 -15.83 4.03
C ILE A 29 13.80 -16.65 4.96
N PHE A 30 13.21 -17.43 5.87
CA PHE A 30 13.99 -18.31 6.77
C PHE A 30 14.63 -19.46 6.01
N ASP A 31 13.91 -20.03 5.04
CA ASP A 31 14.40 -21.13 4.19
C ASP A 31 15.59 -20.67 3.35
N VAL A 32 15.51 -19.45 2.77
CA VAL A 32 16.63 -18.84 2.03
C VAL A 32 17.87 -18.72 2.91
N PHE A 33 17.74 -18.19 4.12
CA PHE A 33 18.87 -18.04 5.05
C PHE A 33 19.39 -19.40 5.57
N GLN A 34 18.53 -20.41 5.72
CA GLN A 34 18.95 -21.76 6.08
C GLN A 34 19.81 -22.40 4.98
N ILE A 35 19.38 -22.32 3.73
CA ILE A 35 20.11 -22.85 2.57
C ILE A 35 21.47 -22.14 2.45
N LEU A 36 21.47 -20.81 2.61
CA LEU A 36 22.70 -20.04 2.57
C LEU A 36 23.67 -20.42 3.70
N ALA A 37 23.15 -20.57 4.92
CA ALA A 37 23.93 -20.98 6.09
C ALA A 37 24.55 -22.38 5.93
N ALA A 38 23.79 -23.32 5.38
CA ALA A 38 24.26 -24.68 5.09
C ALA A 38 25.44 -24.67 4.12
N HIS A 39 25.42 -23.75 3.15
CA HIS A 39 26.54 -23.59 2.19
C HIS A 39 27.85 -23.13 2.85
N PHE A 40 27.73 -22.36 3.94
CA PHE A 40 28.90 -21.91 4.74
C PHE A 40 29.20 -22.78 5.95
N GLY A 41 28.54 -23.95 6.09
CA GLY A 41 28.77 -24.88 7.21
C GLY A 41 28.29 -24.36 8.57
N ILE A 42 27.40 -23.36 8.59
CA ILE A 42 26.86 -22.77 9.82
C ILE A 42 25.64 -23.60 10.28
N PRO A 43 25.55 -23.96 11.59
CA PRO A 43 24.39 -24.70 12.11
C PRO A 43 23.07 -23.95 11.87
N ASN A 44 22.10 -24.60 11.22
CA ASN A 44 20.84 -24.01 10.84
C ASN A 44 20.08 -23.37 12.02
N GLY A 45 20.11 -24.00 13.20
CA GLY A 45 19.40 -23.47 14.37
C GLY A 45 19.93 -22.11 14.88
N VAL A 46 21.20 -21.79 14.67
CA VAL A 46 21.78 -20.50 15.06
C VAL A 46 21.34 -19.41 14.11
N ILE A 47 21.42 -19.65 12.80
CA ILE A 47 21.05 -18.68 11.77
C ILE A 47 19.55 -18.34 11.84
N VAL A 48 18.67 -19.33 11.97
CA VAL A 48 17.22 -19.09 12.08
C VAL A 48 16.88 -18.21 13.27
N ARG A 49 17.50 -18.47 14.44
CA ARG A 49 17.27 -17.63 15.63
C ARG A 49 17.79 -16.21 15.45
N LEU A 50 18.95 -16.05 14.88
CA LEU A 50 19.58 -14.74 14.66
C LEU A 50 18.77 -13.93 13.63
N VAL A 51 18.40 -14.52 12.51
CA VAL A 51 17.54 -13.91 11.50
C VAL A 51 16.16 -13.58 12.10
N GLY A 52 15.58 -14.49 12.91
CA GLY A 52 14.32 -14.25 13.60
C GLY A 52 14.36 -13.01 14.51
N VAL A 53 15.41 -12.86 15.30
CA VAL A 53 15.59 -11.68 16.18
C VAL A 53 15.75 -10.41 15.35
N ILE A 54 16.58 -10.43 14.31
CA ILE A 54 16.78 -9.26 13.42
C ILE A 54 15.47 -8.86 12.76
N LEU A 55 14.72 -9.82 12.21
CA LEU A 55 13.43 -9.57 11.59
C LEU A 55 12.40 -9.05 12.60
N LEU A 56 12.37 -9.60 13.81
CA LEU A 56 11.46 -9.12 14.87
C LEU A 56 11.75 -7.66 15.20
N LEU A 57 12.99 -7.29 15.45
CA LEU A 57 13.39 -5.92 15.76
C LEU A 57 13.14 -4.97 14.58
N GLY A 58 13.46 -5.40 13.36
CA GLY A 58 13.18 -4.65 12.14
C GLY A 58 11.69 -4.41 11.91
N ASN A 59 10.87 -5.44 12.11
CA ASN A 59 9.42 -5.32 11.97
C ASN A 59 8.78 -4.45 13.05
N LEU A 60 9.26 -4.51 14.30
CA LEU A 60 8.80 -3.61 15.37
C LEU A 60 9.12 -2.15 15.06
N GLY A 61 10.34 -1.85 14.60
CA GLY A 61 10.71 -0.50 14.15
C GLY A 61 9.89 -0.03 12.96
N SER A 62 9.69 -0.89 11.99
CA SER A 62 8.86 -0.64 10.81
C SER A 62 7.40 -0.37 11.18
N LEU A 63 6.82 -1.19 12.07
CA LEU A 63 5.46 -1.02 12.58
C LEU A 63 5.28 0.35 13.25
N ALA A 64 6.22 0.75 14.11
CA ALA A 64 6.18 2.05 14.78
C ALA A 64 6.23 3.20 13.77
N LEU A 65 7.13 3.12 12.77
CA LEU A 65 7.30 4.13 11.74
C LEU A 65 6.04 4.23 10.85
N TRP A 66 5.55 3.10 10.32
CA TRP A 66 4.39 3.07 9.42
C TRP A 66 3.06 3.37 10.12
N THR A 67 3.00 3.20 11.45
CA THR A 67 1.83 3.61 12.23
C THR A 67 1.83 5.11 12.49
N ALA A 68 2.94 5.67 12.96
CA ALA A 68 3.00 7.06 13.40
C ALA A 68 3.18 8.07 12.27
N ALA A 69 4.10 7.80 11.32
CA ALA A 69 4.47 8.78 10.31
C ALA A 69 3.33 9.16 9.35
N PRO A 70 2.58 8.22 8.75
CA PRO A 70 1.47 8.58 7.86
C PRO A 70 0.39 9.38 8.57
N VAL A 71 0.05 9.00 9.80
CA VAL A 71 -0.98 9.71 10.60
C VAL A 71 -0.52 11.13 10.93
N LYS A 72 0.74 11.29 11.34
CA LYS A 72 1.29 12.61 11.63
C LYS A 72 1.27 13.50 10.39
N VAL A 73 1.80 13.04 9.26
CA VAL A 73 1.81 13.80 8.00
C VAL A 73 0.38 14.13 7.56
N PHE A 74 -0.51 13.14 7.59
CA PHE A 74 -1.89 13.32 7.14
C PHE A 74 -2.64 14.38 7.96
N PHE A 75 -2.49 14.40 9.28
CA PHE A 75 -3.19 15.35 10.14
C PHE A 75 -2.46 16.68 10.33
N SER A 76 -1.15 16.77 10.04
CA SER A 76 -0.39 18.03 10.10
C SER A 76 -0.53 18.87 8.83
N GLU A 77 -0.64 18.21 7.66
CA GLU A 77 -0.62 18.89 6.36
C GLU A 77 -2.02 19.22 5.81
N ILE A 78 -3.06 18.70 6.45
CA ILE A 78 -4.44 18.96 6.00
C ILE A 78 -4.96 20.27 6.59
N PRO A 79 -5.68 21.08 5.77
CA PRO A 79 -6.25 22.34 6.23
C PRO A 79 -7.16 22.17 7.46
N GLU A 80 -7.08 23.12 8.41
CA GLU A 80 -7.91 23.10 9.60
C GLU A 80 -9.41 23.04 9.25
N GLY A 81 -10.12 22.12 9.90
CA GLY A 81 -11.58 21.99 9.75
C GLY A 81 -12.03 20.92 8.77
N VAL A 82 -11.14 20.24 8.03
CA VAL A 82 -11.46 19.05 7.22
C VAL A 82 -11.86 17.89 8.12
N PHE A 83 -11.12 17.66 9.19
CA PHE A 83 -11.44 16.67 10.24
C PHE A 83 -11.94 17.34 11.52
N GLY A 84 -12.70 16.57 12.32
CA GLY A 84 -13.18 17.05 13.61
C GLY A 84 -12.02 17.39 14.56
N LYS A 85 -12.16 18.46 15.36
CA LYS A 85 -11.16 18.93 16.32
C LYS A 85 -10.63 17.85 17.26
N TRP A 86 -11.47 16.86 17.61
CA TRP A 86 -11.09 15.74 18.47
C TRP A 86 -10.04 14.83 17.80
N LEU A 87 -10.19 14.55 16.51
CA LEU A 87 -9.30 13.64 15.79
C LEU A 87 -7.91 14.27 15.55
N VAL A 88 -7.86 15.57 15.35
CA VAL A 88 -6.63 16.35 15.05
C VAL A 88 -5.88 16.80 16.32
N LYS A 89 -6.46 16.52 17.52
CA LYS A 89 -5.83 16.90 18.79
C LYS A 89 -4.46 16.23 18.94
N THR A 90 -3.41 17.04 19.05
CA THR A 90 -2.02 16.62 19.25
C THR A 90 -1.61 16.64 20.71
N ASN A 91 -0.63 15.80 21.08
CA ASN A 91 0.07 15.87 22.35
C ASN A 91 1.17 16.94 22.30
N GLU A 92 1.94 17.09 23.40
CA GLU A 92 3.06 18.06 23.52
C GLU A 92 4.16 17.84 22.46
N GLU A 93 4.32 16.62 21.96
CA GLU A 93 5.27 16.25 20.91
C GLU A 93 4.72 16.44 19.47
N GLY A 94 3.50 16.97 19.34
CA GLY A 94 2.85 17.20 18.04
C GLY A 94 2.30 15.91 17.37
N ASN A 95 2.09 14.83 18.11
CA ASN A 95 1.52 13.59 17.59
C ASN A 95 0.00 13.58 17.78
N PRO A 96 -0.81 13.25 16.73
CA PRO A 96 -2.27 13.18 16.83
C PRO A 96 -2.71 11.87 17.53
N THR A 97 -2.70 11.88 18.86
CA THR A 97 -2.93 10.70 19.70
C THR A 97 -4.29 10.05 19.47
N ASN A 98 -5.34 10.85 19.30
CA ASN A 98 -6.69 10.33 19.07
C ASN A 98 -6.81 9.64 17.69
N ALA A 99 -6.13 10.17 16.67
CA ALA A 99 -6.10 9.54 15.35
C ALA A 99 -5.31 8.23 15.38
N LEU A 100 -4.18 8.19 16.10
CA LEU A 100 -3.41 6.95 16.32
C LEU A 100 -4.23 5.89 17.07
N PHE A 101 -5.01 6.30 18.06
CA PHE A 101 -5.89 5.39 18.80
C PHE A 101 -6.98 4.80 17.90
N VAL A 102 -7.64 5.63 17.09
CA VAL A 102 -8.65 5.16 16.11
C VAL A 102 -8.03 4.21 15.10
N GLN A 103 -6.85 4.55 14.57
CA GLN A 103 -6.10 3.66 13.67
C GLN A 103 -5.81 2.31 14.34
N GLY A 104 -5.35 2.33 15.59
CA GLY A 104 -5.09 1.10 16.35
C GLY A 104 -6.33 0.21 16.48
N ILE A 105 -7.49 0.81 16.80
CA ILE A 105 -8.76 0.07 16.86
C ILE A 105 -9.10 -0.54 15.49
N VAL A 106 -9.05 0.25 14.41
CA VAL A 106 -9.37 -0.24 13.07
C VAL A 106 -8.46 -1.39 12.66
N VAL A 107 -7.15 -1.26 12.87
CA VAL A 107 -6.18 -2.31 12.57
C VAL A 107 -6.44 -3.56 13.41
N THR A 108 -6.72 -3.39 14.71
CA THR A 108 -7.03 -4.53 15.60
C THR A 108 -8.29 -5.27 15.12
N VAL A 109 -9.35 -4.55 14.79
CA VAL A 109 -10.58 -5.16 14.26
C VAL A 109 -10.30 -5.94 12.98
N LEU A 110 -9.53 -5.35 12.05
CA LEU A 110 -9.17 -6.02 10.79
C LEU A 110 -8.34 -7.28 11.02
N LEU A 111 -7.45 -7.30 12.01
CA LEU A 111 -6.63 -8.48 12.33
C LEU A 111 -7.42 -9.57 13.08
N VAL A 112 -8.42 -9.19 13.87
CA VAL A 112 -9.25 -10.14 14.61
C VAL A 112 -10.22 -10.91 13.70
N ILE A 113 -10.70 -10.29 12.61
CA ILE A 113 -11.65 -10.93 11.69
C ILE A 113 -11.13 -12.30 11.17
N PRO A 114 -9.93 -12.41 10.59
CA PRO A 114 -9.41 -13.72 10.15
C PRO A 114 -9.01 -14.63 11.31
N ALA A 115 -8.60 -14.06 12.46
CA ALA A 115 -8.29 -14.86 13.65
C ALA A 115 -9.53 -15.58 14.24
N LEU A 116 -10.73 -15.08 13.96
CA LEU A 116 -12.00 -15.73 14.33
C LEU A 116 -12.40 -16.87 13.36
N GLY A 117 -11.52 -17.26 12.43
CA GLY A 117 -11.77 -18.35 11.49
C GLY A 117 -12.67 -17.96 10.30
N ILE A 118 -12.85 -16.68 10.06
CA ILE A 118 -13.60 -16.18 8.90
C ILE A 118 -12.66 -16.11 7.68
N GLY A 119 -12.43 -17.25 7.06
CA GLY A 119 -11.57 -17.41 5.89
C GLY A 119 -10.17 -17.96 6.19
N ASN A 120 -9.34 -18.10 5.14
CA ASN A 120 -7.96 -18.51 5.26
C ASN A 120 -7.06 -17.29 5.53
N MET A 121 -6.19 -17.37 6.54
CA MET A 121 -5.29 -16.28 6.94
C MET A 121 -4.40 -15.81 5.79
N ASP A 122 -3.81 -16.72 5.03
CA ASP A 122 -2.91 -16.39 3.93
C ASP A 122 -3.65 -15.65 2.81
N SER A 123 -4.83 -16.10 2.45
CA SER A 123 -5.70 -15.45 1.46
C SER A 123 -6.14 -14.05 1.91
N PHE A 124 -6.40 -13.87 3.20
CA PHE A 124 -6.76 -12.56 3.74
C PHE A 124 -5.58 -11.58 3.74
N LEU A 125 -4.38 -12.05 4.11
CA LEU A 125 -3.16 -11.23 4.04
C LEU A 125 -2.83 -10.83 2.60
N GLU A 126 -2.94 -11.75 1.64
CA GLU A 126 -2.75 -11.46 0.22
C GLU A 126 -3.74 -10.39 -0.27
N MET A 127 -5.02 -10.51 0.12
CA MET A 127 -6.05 -9.51 -0.19
C MET A 127 -5.71 -8.13 0.38
N LEU A 128 -5.24 -8.03 1.64
CA LEU A 128 -4.82 -6.78 2.26
C LEU A 128 -3.60 -6.17 1.56
N ILE A 129 -2.62 -6.99 1.16
CA ILE A 129 -1.44 -6.54 0.42
C ILE A 129 -1.86 -5.95 -0.93
N ASN A 130 -2.70 -6.66 -1.68
CA ASN A 130 -3.19 -6.21 -2.98
C ASN A 130 -4.01 -4.92 -2.87
N MET A 131 -4.90 -4.81 -1.87
CA MET A 131 -5.66 -3.59 -1.61
C MET A 131 -4.75 -2.41 -1.23
N THR A 132 -3.71 -2.65 -0.43
CA THR A 132 -2.73 -1.63 -0.06
C THR A 132 -1.95 -1.17 -1.29
N ALA A 133 -1.52 -2.09 -2.15
CA ALA A 133 -0.84 -1.77 -3.40
C ALA A 133 -1.74 -0.92 -4.31
N ALA A 134 -2.99 -1.32 -4.52
CA ALA A 134 -3.95 -0.57 -5.34
C ALA A 134 -4.22 0.83 -4.77
N THR A 135 -4.48 0.95 -3.46
CA THR A 135 -4.77 2.26 -2.83
C THR A 135 -3.57 3.19 -2.81
N SER A 136 -2.34 2.68 -2.69
CA SER A 136 -1.12 3.50 -2.72
C SER A 136 -0.85 4.13 -4.09
N LEU A 137 -1.36 3.55 -5.16
CA LEU A 137 -1.25 4.10 -6.53
C LEU A 137 -2.18 5.30 -6.76
N LEU A 138 -3.29 5.42 -6.04
CA LEU A 138 -4.26 6.51 -6.22
C LEU A 138 -3.66 7.91 -6.04
N PRO A 139 -2.94 8.23 -4.95
CA PRO A 139 -2.29 9.53 -4.80
C PRO A 139 -1.32 9.85 -5.93
N VAL A 140 -0.60 8.85 -6.43
CA VAL A 140 0.34 9.00 -7.55
C VAL A 140 -0.40 9.34 -8.84
N LEU A 141 -1.51 8.66 -9.12
CA LEU A 141 -2.37 8.96 -10.27
C LEU A 141 -2.93 10.39 -10.21
N PHE A 142 -3.41 10.83 -9.05
CA PHE A 142 -3.87 12.21 -8.86
C PHE A 142 -2.74 13.23 -9.03
N LEU A 143 -1.54 12.93 -8.53
CA LEU A 143 -0.37 13.79 -8.68
C LEU A 143 0.04 13.94 -10.15
N ILE A 144 0.06 12.84 -10.91
CA ILE A 144 0.33 12.86 -12.35
C ILE A 144 -0.75 13.63 -13.10
N ALA A 145 -2.03 13.42 -12.75
CA ALA A 145 -3.14 14.17 -13.34
C ALA A 145 -3.04 15.67 -13.08
N ALA A 146 -2.71 16.06 -11.84
CA ALA A 146 -2.46 17.45 -11.46
C ALA A 146 -1.27 18.04 -12.24
N TYR A 147 -0.18 17.29 -12.37
CA TYR A 147 0.98 17.72 -13.18
C TYR A 147 0.61 17.97 -14.64
N ILE A 148 -0.12 17.04 -15.27
CA ILE A 148 -0.59 17.20 -16.66
C ILE A 148 -1.50 18.44 -16.77
N GLY A 149 -2.46 18.59 -15.84
CA GLY A 149 -3.36 19.73 -15.80
C GLY A 149 -2.66 21.09 -15.65
N LEU A 150 -1.65 21.15 -14.79
CA LEU A 150 -0.83 22.35 -14.59
C LEU A 150 0.02 22.67 -15.83
N ARG A 151 0.57 21.67 -16.48
CA ARG A 151 1.33 21.86 -17.74
C ARG A 151 0.43 22.27 -18.89
N TRP A 152 -0.82 21.80 -18.90
CA TRP A 152 -1.76 22.14 -19.98
C TRP A 152 -2.34 23.54 -19.81
N LYS A 153 -2.78 23.89 -18.59
CA LYS A 153 -3.58 25.14 -18.36
C LYS A 153 -2.76 26.32 -17.87
N LYS A 154 -1.63 26.09 -17.18
CA LYS A 154 -0.86 27.12 -16.48
C LYS A 154 0.65 26.95 -16.68
N ASP A 155 1.09 26.78 -17.92
CA ASP A 155 2.52 26.61 -18.21
C ASP A 155 3.34 27.88 -18.00
N ASP A 156 2.69 29.06 -17.99
CA ASP A 156 3.34 30.38 -17.81
C ASP A 156 3.69 30.70 -16.34
N MET A 157 3.23 29.88 -15.39
CA MET A 157 3.58 30.06 -13.98
C MET A 157 5.10 29.97 -13.78
N LYS A 158 5.68 30.90 -13.01
CA LYS A 158 7.08 30.86 -12.59
C LYS A 158 7.34 29.57 -11.80
N ARG A 159 8.32 28.80 -12.22
CA ARG A 159 8.73 27.53 -11.60
C ARG A 159 10.22 27.53 -11.42
N ASP A 160 10.68 27.03 -10.29
CA ASP A 160 12.10 26.90 -9.99
C ASP A 160 12.75 25.81 -10.86
N PHE A 161 11.97 24.78 -11.21
CA PHE A 161 12.42 23.70 -12.08
C PHE A 161 11.40 23.40 -13.18
N ARG A 162 11.88 23.23 -14.42
CA ARG A 162 11.09 22.78 -15.57
C ARG A 162 11.69 21.51 -16.17
N PHE A 163 10.91 20.44 -16.17
CA PHE A 163 11.28 19.21 -16.85
C PHE A 163 10.97 19.33 -18.34
N GLY A 164 11.97 19.74 -19.11
CA GLY A 164 11.85 19.93 -20.56
C GLY A 164 10.84 21.01 -20.98
N ASN A 165 10.54 21.06 -22.27
CA ASN A 165 9.53 21.94 -22.83
C ASN A 165 8.10 21.45 -22.48
N ARG A 166 7.08 22.28 -22.80
CA ARG A 166 5.66 21.97 -22.48
C ARG A 166 5.22 20.65 -23.09
N GLY A 167 5.51 20.42 -24.37
CA GLY A 167 5.10 19.21 -25.08
C GLY A 167 5.74 17.94 -24.51
N PHE A 168 7.04 17.99 -24.26
CA PHE A 168 7.77 16.87 -23.66
C PHE A 168 7.28 16.55 -22.25
N GLY A 169 7.04 17.58 -21.41
CA GLY A 169 6.51 17.39 -20.05
C GLY A 169 5.11 16.75 -20.07
N ILE A 170 4.22 17.16 -20.98
CA ILE A 170 2.90 16.56 -21.15
C ILE A 170 3.01 15.11 -21.65
N PHE A 171 3.86 14.86 -22.64
CA PHE A 171 4.10 13.51 -23.17
C PHE A 171 4.55 12.54 -22.05
N VAL A 172 5.56 12.93 -21.28
CA VAL A 172 6.04 12.11 -20.14
C VAL A 172 4.94 11.90 -19.10
N GLY A 173 4.17 12.95 -18.77
CA GLY A 173 3.03 12.85 -17.86
C GLY A 173 1.97 11.85 -18.34
N ILE A 174 1.59 11.90 -19.61
CA ILE A 174 0.62 10.97 -20.21
C ILE A 174 1.19 9.54 -20.25
N PHE A 175 2.44 9.38 -20.62
CA PHE A 175 3.10 8.07 -20.62
C PHE A 175 3.10 7.45 -19.22
N LEU A 176 3.50 8.20 -18.20
CA LEU A 176 3.46 7.75 -16.80
C LEU A 176 2.02 7.44 -16.36
N MET A 177 1.05 8.27 -16.75
CA MET A 177 -0.37 8.02 -16.43
C MET A 177 -0.83 6.67 -16.98
N ILE A 178 -0.49 6.36 -18.24
CA ILE A 178 -0.86 5.07 -18.85
C ILE A 178 -0.20 3.90 -18.11
N VAL A 179 1.10 4.01 -17.80
CA VAL A 179 1.83 2.97 -17.08
C VAL A 179 1.23 2.74 -15.69
N PHE A 180 0.98 3.81 -14.93
CA PHE A 180 0.42 3.69 -13.58
C PHE A 180 -1.04 3.22 -13.59
N LEU A 181 -1.85 3.60 -14.57
CA LEU A 181 -3.20 3.06 -14.77
C LEU A 181 -3.16 1.56 -15.11
N PHE A 182 -2.22 1.14 -15.95
CA PHE A 182 -2.04 -0.28 -16.26
C PHE A 182 -1.66 -1.07 -15.00
N VAL A 183 -0.70 -0.58 -14.21
CA VAL A 183 -0.29 -1.21 -12.95
C VAL A 183 -1.45 -1.25 -11.96
N PHE A 184 -2.22 -0.16 -11.84
CA PHE A 184 -3.40 -0.09 -10.99
C PHE A 184 -4.45 -1.13 -11.41
N PHE A 185 -4.71 -1.26 -12.70
CA PHE A 185 -5.64 -2.25 -13.23
C PHE A 185 -5.16 -3.68 -12.92
N MET A 186 -3.89 -3.98 -13.19
CA MET A 186 -3.31 -5.30 -12.92
C MET A 186 -3.28 -5.65 -11.42
N SER A 187 -3.08 -4.65 -10.54
CA SER A 187 -3.12 -4.84 -9.09
C SER A 187 -4.54 -5.01 -8.53
N THR A 188 -5.54 -4.46 -9.20
CA THR A 188 -6.93 -4.47 -8.72
C THR A 188 -7.71 -5.69 -9.24
N VAL A 189 -7.45 -6.08 -10.48
CA VAL A 189 -8.20 -7.15 -11.17
C VAL A 189 -7.43 -8.47 -11.03
N PRO A 190 -8.04 -9.49 -10.40
CA PRO A 190 -7.45 -10.81 -10.32
C PRO A 190 -7.25 -11.44 -11.72
N GLU A 191 -6.40 -12.44 -11.77
CA GLU A 191 -6.09 -13.15 -13.01
C GLU A 191 -7.36 -13.68 -13.69
N PRO A 192 -7.58 -13.43 -15.00
CA PRO A 192 -8.78 -13.86 -15.71
C PRO A 192 -9.01 -15.37 -15.69
N THR A 193 -7.95 -16.16 -15.60
CA THR A 193 -7.99 -17.62 -15.47
C THR A 193 -8.63 -18.04 -14.16
N LEU A 194 -8.27 -17.39 -13.04
CA LEU A 194 -8.84 -17.65 -11.73
C LEU A 194 -10.33 -17.25 -11.68
N ILE A 195 -10.69 -16.13 -12.32
CA ILE A 195 -12.09 -15.71 -12.41
C ILE A 195 -12.93 -16.76 -13.15
N LYS A 196 -12.43 -17.28 -14.27
CA LYS A 196 -13.11 -18.36 -15.02
C LYS A 196 -13.25 -19.64 -14.20
N GLN A 197 -12.20 -20.01 -13.46
CA GLN A 197 -12.23 -21.18 -12.57
C GLN A 197 -13.23 -21.01 -11.43
N ALA A 198 -13.33 -19.81 -10.87
CA ALA A 198 -14.32 -19.49 -9.84
C ALA A 198 -15.76 -19.63 -10.35
N ILE A 199 -16.03 -19.12 -11.55
CA ILE A 199 -17.36 -19.21 -12.19
C ILE A 199 -17.71 -20.67 -12.49
N ASN A 200 -16.74 -21.48 -12.88
CA ASN A 200 -16.94 -22.88 -13.23
C ASN A 200 -16.91 -23.82 -12.00
N GLY A 201 -16.67 -23.32 -10.79
CA GLY A 201 -16.57 -24.13 -9.58
C GLY A 201 -15.34 -25.05 -9.53
N THR A 202 -14.30 -24.74 -10.29
CA THR A 202 -13.04 -25.51 -10.39
C THR A 202 -11.85 -24.82 -9.72
N LEU A 203 -12.12 -23.96 -8.75
CA LEU A 203 -11.08 -23.25 -8.02
C LEU A 203 -10.24 -24.22 -7.18
N PRO A 204 -8.89 -24.15 -7.21
CA PRO A 204 -8.05 -24.97 -6.35
C PRO A 204 -8.30 -24.68 -4.86
N GLU A 205 -8.19 -25.70 -4.02
CA GLU A 205 -8.30 -25.53 -2.57
C GLU A 205 -7.20 -24.57 -2.05
N GLY A 206 -7.59 -23.65 -1.18
CA GLY A 206 -6.69 -22.65 -0.58
C GLY A 206 -6.53 -21.35 -1.38
N VAL A 207 -7.06 -21.25 -2.60
CA VAL A 207 -7.04 -20.01 -3.38
C VAL A 207 -8.23 -19.12 -2.97
N ALA A 208 -7.95 -17.85 -2.68
CA ALA A 208 -8.99 -16.86 -2.37
C ALA A 208 -9.97 -16.73 -3.55
N ASN A 209 -11.26 -16.57 -3.25
CA ASN A 209 -12.25 -16.34 -4.30
C ASN A 209 -11.95 -15.05 -5.07
N PRO A 210 -11.55 -15.12 -6.34
CA PRO A 210 -11.11 -13.95 -7.11
C PRO A 210 -12.23 -12.92 -7.31
N ILE A 211 -13.48 -13.34 -7.33
CA ILE A 211 -14.63 -12.43 -7.42
C ILE A 211 -14.77 -11.66 -6.12
N GLY A 212 -14.64 -12.33 -4.97
CA GLY A 212 -14.63 -11.69 -3.66
C GLY A 212 -13.47 -10.69 -3.52
N THR A 213 -12.28 -11.07 -3.95
CA THR A 213 -11.08 -10.21 -3.95
C THR A 213 -11.29 -8.97 -4.83
N LEU A 214 -11.85 -9.12 -6.02
CA LEU A 214 -12.17 -7.99 -6.90
C LEU A 214 -13.16 -7.03 -6.25
N VAL A 215 -14.25 -7.55 -5.70
CA VAL A 215 -15.27 -6.73 -5.01
C VAL A 215 -14.64 -6.00 -3.83
N TYR A 216 -13.82 -6.67 -3.04
CA TYR A 216 -13.15 -6.08 -1.88
C TYR A 216 -12.18 -4.97 -2.27
N ASN A 217 -11.34 -5.20 -3.29
CA ASN A 217 -10.41 -4.20 -3.80
C ASN A 217 -11.13 -2.95 -4.32
N VAL A 218 -12.18 -3.14 -5.13
CA VAL A 218 -12.99 -2.05 -5.68
C VAL A 218 -13.72 -1.28 -4.56
N LEU A 219 -14.31 -1.99 -3.59
CA LEU A 219 -14.95 -1.36 -2.44
C LEU A 219 -13.95 -0.57 -1.60
N GLY A 220 -12.75 -1.09 -1.37
CA GLY A 220 -11.68 -0.37 -0.68
C GLY A 220 -11.36 0.96 -1.35
N VAL A 221 -11.12 0.96 -2.66
CA VAL A 221 -10.87 2.17 -3.44
C VAL A 221 -12.04 3.15 -3.35
N VAL A 222 -13.27 2.68 -3.54
CA VAL A 222 -14.49 3.51 -3.50
C VAL A 222 -14.69 4.14 -2.11
N ILE A 223 -14.46 3.37 -1.04
CA ILE A 223 -14.56 3.88 0.33
C ILE A 223 -13.53 4.98 0.58
N PHE A 224 -12.26 4.76 0.21
CA PHE A 224 -11.21 5.76 0.40
C PHE A 224 -11.48 7.05 -0.36
N VAL A 225 -11.81 6.95 -1.64
CA VAL A 225 -12.16 8.11 -2.48
C VAL A 225 -13.43 8.80 -1.95
N GLY A 226 -14.42 8.02 -1.52
CA GLY A 226 -15.68 8.53 -0.96
C GLY A 226 -15.45 9.30 0.34
N ILE A 227 -14.65 8.79 1.26
CA ILE A 227 -14.29 9.49 2.50
C ILE A 227 -13.57 10.80 2.19
N ALA A 228 -12.57 10.76 1.30
CA ALA A 228 -11.83 11.96 0.90
C ALA A 228 -12.76 13.01 0.29
N TRP A 229 -13.67 12.59 -0.59
CA TRP A 229 -14.64 13.49 -1.23
C TRP A 229 -15.66 14.08 -0.23
N ILE A 230 -16.18 13.28 0.71
CA ILE A 230 -17.09 13.75 1.75
C ILE A 230 -16.40 14.76 2.67
N CYS A 231 -15.18 14.49 3.09
CA CYS A 231 -14.40 15.41 3.92
C CYS A 231 -14.14 16.73 3.20
N TRP A 232 -13.74 16.67 1.92
CA TRP A 232 -13.52 17.85 1.10
C TRP A 232 -14.79 18.67 0.86
N ALA A 233 -15.90 18.01 0.52
CA ALA A 233 -17.17 18.69 0.31
C ALA A 233 -17.68 19.41 1.56
N ARG A 234 -17.48 18.80 2.75
CA ARG A 234 -17.81 19.46 4.03
C ARG A 234 -16.94 20.68 4.29
N TYR A 235 -15.65 20.58 4.01
CA TYR A 235 -14.70 21.68 4.15
C TYR A 235 -15.06 22.85 3.23
N GLU A 236 -15.34 22.59 1.97
CA GLU A 236 -15.71 23.61 1.00
C GLU A 236 -17.02 24.34 1.35
N ARG A 237 -18.05 23.60 1.82
CA ARG A 237 -19.30 24.20 2.31
C ARG A 237 -19.06 25.14 3.47
N LYS A 238 -18.26 24.72 4.45
CA LYS A 238 -17.94 25.53 5.63
C LYS A 238 -17.18 26.81 5.26
N ASN A 239 -16.24 26.75 4.33
CA ASN A 239 -15.50 27.93 3.89
C ASN A 239 -16.36 28.91 3.10
N LYS A 240 -17.33 28.44 2.29
CA LYS A 240 -18.29 29.29 1.62
C LYS A 240 -19.21 30.04 2.60
N GLU A 241 -19.60 29.40 3.71
CA GLU A 241 -20.41 30.04 4.76
C GLU A 241 -19.63 31.13 5.54
N VAL A 242 -18.32 30.95 5.72
CA VAL A 242 -17.44 31.92 6.39
C VAL A 242 -17.08 33.10 5.46
N GLY A 243 -16.93 32.84 4.15
CA GLY A 243 -16.64 33.89 3.15
C GLY A 243 -17.83 34.78 2.79
N ASN A 244 -19.06 34.37 3.16
CA ASN A 244 -20.30 35.16 2.96
C ASN A 244 -20.74 35.97 4.20
N LYS A 245 -19.97 35.95 5.26
CA LYS A 245 -20.11 36.81 6.46
C LYS A 245 -19.05 37.89 6.48
#